data_b4a693f8226b64a88bcd64f214b5ed35
#
_entry.id   b4a693f8226b64a88bcd64f214b5ed35
#
_cell.length_a   1.000
_cell.length_b   1.000
_cell.length_c   1.000
_cell.angle_alpha   90.00
_cell.angle_beta   90.00
_cell.angle_gamma   90.00
#
_symmetry.space_group_name_H-M   'P 1'
#
loop_
_entity.id
_entity.type
_entity.pdbx_description
1 polymer ?
#
loop_
_entity_poly.entity_id
_entity_poly.type
_entity_poly.pdbx_seq_one_letter_code
_entity_poly.pdbx_strand_id
1 'polypeptide(L)'
;PIGGRETALAALAAARGVTLAPGASGMRSAFRRDLVPLARAWCAPDGRKQIPPDFQLDGATLRLWALSAGTPDLRGGHLLLLDPQAPWTHGPLIAAATRAGLPPARLAPGEHGAPGPALRLHGARRLARLVELVGPAPRMTNPTEWPRHHGRPAA
;
A
#
# COMPACT_ATOMS: atom_id res chain seq x y z
N PRO A 1 22.61 -1.63 -3.83
CA PRO A 1 21.74 -1.10 -4.89
C PRO A 1 20.34 -0.87 -4.33
N ILE A 2 19.76 0.29 -4.62
CA ILE A 2 18.36 0.59 -4.26
C ILE A 2 17.49 -0.34 -5.10
N GLY A 3 16.52 -1.02 -4.46
CA GLY A 3 15.60 -1.93 -5.16
C GLY A 3 14.66 -1.19 -6.12
N GLY A 4 14.11 -1.90 -7.12
CA GLY A 4 13.22 -1.29 -8.10
C GLY A 4 11.98 -0.61 -7.49
N ARG A 5 11.43 -1.14 -6.39
CA ARG A 5 10.32 -0.53 -5.65
C ARG A 5 10.71 0.78 -4.97
N GLU A 6 11.87 0.84 -4.36
CA GLU A 6 12.39 2.06 -3.71
C GLU A 6 12.66 3.15 -4.73
N THR A 7 13.22 2.79 -5.90
CA THR A 7 13.38 3.69 -7.03
C THR A 7 12.04 4.24 -7.53
N ALA A 8 11.03 3.39 -7.67
CA ALA A 8 9.69 3.81 -8.07
C ALA A 8 9.01 4.70 -7.02
N LEU A 9 9.18 4.40 -5.72
CA LEU A 9 8.70 5.26 -4.63
C LEU A 9 9.37 6.63 -4.66
N ALA A 10 10.70 6.67 -4.84
CA ALA A 10 11.44 7.92 -4.96
C ALA A 10 10.97 8.76 -6.15
N ALA A 11 10.71 8.13 -7.30
CA ALA A 11 10.19 8.81 -8.49
C ALA A 11 8.78 9.39 -8.27
N LEU A 12 7.88 8.62 -7.61
CA LEU A 12 6.53 9.09 -7.28
C LEU A 12 6.53 10.24 -6.27
N ALA A 13 7.43 10.20 -5.30
CA ALA A 13 7.62 11.29 -4.34
C ALA A 13 8.21 12.55 -5.00
N ALA A 14 9.21 12.36 -5.87
CA ALA A 14 9.85 13.45 -6.61
C ALA A 14 8.85 14.19 -7.50
N ALA A 15 7.93 13.47 -8.15
CA ALA A 15 6.83 14.06 -8.93
C ALA A 15 5.89 14.95 -8.08
N ARG A 16 5.95 14.84 -6.75
CA ARG A 16 5.22 15.66 -5.77
C ARG A 16 6.15 16.64 -5.03
N GLY A 17 7.36 16.85 -5.52
CA GLY A 17 8.34 17.74 -4.91
C GLY A 17 8.97 17.22 -3.62
N VAL A 18 8.88 15.91 -3.33
CA VAL A 18 9.47 15.28 -2.16
C VAL A 18 10.64 14.40 -2.56
N THR A 19 11.86 14.79 -2.18
CA THR A 19 13.04 13.95 -2.37
C THR A 19 13.11 12.89 -1.28
N LEU A 20 13.20 11.62 -1.67
CA LEU A 20 13.41 10.49 -0.78
C LEU A 20 14.83 9.95 -0.94
N ALA A 21 15.44 9.60 0.18
CA ALA A 21 16.74 8.91 0.25
C ALA A 21 16.62 7.62 1.09
N PRO A 22 17.45 6.61 0.84
CA PRO A 22 17.52 5.42 1.67
C PRO A 22 17.84 5.76 3.13
N GLY A 23 17.19 5.07 4.05
CA GLY A 23 17.44 5.17 5.48
C GLY A 23 17.51 3.78 6.12
N ALA A 24 17.81 3.69 7.40
CA ALA A 24 18.00 2.41 8.10
C ALA A 24 16.75 1.50 8.07
N SER A 25 15.55 2.08 8.00
CA SER A 25 14.28 1.34 8.02
C SER A 25 13.37 1.70 6.83
N GLY A 26 13.95 2.01 5.66
CA GLY A 26 13.23 2.36 4.44
C GLY A 26 13.60 3.73 3.88
N MET A 27 12.73 4.28 3.04
CA MET A 27 12.95 5.57 2.40
C MET A 27 12.58 6.72 3.34
N ARG A 28 13.38 7.79 3.35
CA ARG A 28 13.18 8.99 4.19
C ARG A 28 13.23 10.25 3.35
N SER A 29 12.36 11.21 3.66
CA SER A 29 12.55 12.61 3.23
C SER A 29 13.45 13.36 4.21
N ALA A 30 14.08 14.44 3.76
CA ALA A 30 14.59 15.44 4.68
C ALA A 30 13.44 16.04 5.52
N PHE A 31 13.79 16.61 6.69
CA PHE A 31 12.79 17.33 7.49
C PHE A 31 12.26 18.52 6.71
N ARG A 32 10.93 18.61 6.58
CA ARG A 32 10.24 19.64 5.78
C ARG A 32 9.06 20.19 6.56
N ARG A 33 8.96 21.51 6.62
CA ARG A 33 7.86 22.21 7.33
C ARG A 33 6.50 22.00 6.66
N ASP A 34 6.48 21.87 5.34
CA ASP A 34 5.25 21.62 4.55
C ASP A 34 4.67 20.21 4.77
N LEU A 35 5.44 19.26 5.31
CA LEU A 35 4.96 17.93 5.70
C LEU A 35 4.42 17.88 7.14
N VAL A 36 4.55 18.95 7.93
CA VAL A 36 4.06 18.99 9.31
C VAL A 36 2.53 18.73 9.41
N PRO A 37 1.67 19.32 8.58
CA PRO A 37 0.23 19.01 8.62
C PRO A 37 -0.05 17.53 8.36
N LEU A 38 0.65 16.91 7.40
CA LEU A 38 0.54 15.49 7.10
C LEU A 38 0.98 14.65 8.32
N ALA A 39 2.14 14.95 8.89
CA ALA A 39 2.65 14.25 10.07
C ALA A 39 1.66 14.33 11.25
N ARG A 40 1.07 15.51 11.50
CA ARG A 40 0.07 15.70 12.56
C ARG A 40 -1.22 14.93 12.30
N ALA A 41 -1.62 14.76 11.04
CA ALA A 41 -2.79 13.96 10.69
C ALA A 41 -2.56 12.46 10.91
N TRP A 42 -1.33 11.97 10.66
CA TRP A 42 -1.00 10.54 10.72
C TRP A 42 -0.29 10.09 12.00
N CYS A 43 0.04 11.02 12.89
CA CYS A 43 0.67 10.75 14.18
C CYS A 43 -0.11 11.45 15.29
N ALA A 44 -0.48 10.69 16.31
CA ALA A 44 -1.06 11.23 17.54
C ALA A 44 -0.01 12.05 18.32
N PRO A 45 -0.40 12.90 19.27
CA PRO A 45 0.53 13.71 20.07
C PRO A 45 1.59 12.89 20.82
N ASP A 46 1.28 11.65 21.17
CA ASP A 46 2.20 10.70 21.81
C ASP A 46 3.16 9.99 20.83
N GLY A 47 3.13 10.38 19.56
CA GLY A 47 3.97 9.82 18.50
C GLY A 47 3.43 8.51 17.89
N ARG A 48 2.30 7.99 18.34
CA ARG A 48 1.69 6.77 17.78
C ARG A 48 1.12 7.05 16.39
N LYS A 49 1.29 6.09 15.48
CA LYS A 49 0.61 6.14 14.18
C LYS A 49 -0.90 6.17 14.36
N GLN A 50 -1.59 6.95 13.57
CA GLN A 50 -3.05 6.97 13.51
C GLN A 50 -3.52 7.05 12.06
N ILE A 51 -4.76 6.67 11.81
CA ILE A 51 -5.43 6.93 10.54
C ILE A 51 -6.31 8.15 10.75
N PRO A 52 -6.20 9.21 9.91
CA PRO A 52 -7.08 10.37 10.01
C PRO A 52 -8.57 9.95 9.98
N PRO A 53 -9.44 10.57 10.79
CA PRO A 53 -10.86 10.16 10.87
C PRO A 53 -11.61 10.23 9.54
N ASP A 54 -11.25 11.18 8.68
CA ASP A 54 -11.81 11.42 7.36
C ASP A 54 -11.02 10.75 6.23
N PHE A 55 -10.09 9.86 6.57
CA PHE A 55 -9.24 9.18 5.59
C PHE A 55 -10.06 8.42 4.55
N GLN A 56 -9.82 8.75 3.30
CA GLN A 56 -10.35 8.04 2.14
C GLN A 56 -9.20 7.39 1.37
N LEU A 57 -9.37 6.12 1.04
CA LEU A 57 -8.40 5.37 0.24
C LEU A 57 -8.67 5.63 -1.24
N ASP A 58 -7.99 6.62 -1.79
CA ASP A 58 -8.02 6.93 -3.22
C ASP A 58 -7.01 6.09 -4.02
N GLY A 59 -7.08 6.17 -5.35
CA GLY A 59 -6.19 5.42 -6.24
C GLY A 59 -4.72 5.77 -6.06
N ALA A 60 -4.39 7.03 -5.78
CA ALA A 60 -3.01 7.48 -5.59
C ALA A 60 -2.41 6.91 -4.29
N THR A 61 -3.16 6.95 -3.20
CA THR A 61 -2.76 6.38 -1.92
C THR A 61 -2.67 4.85 -2.00
N LEU A 62 -3.65 4.21 -2.66
CA LEU A 62 -3.65 2.76 -2.85
C LEU A 62 -2.46 2.31 -3.71
N ARG A 63 -2.11 3.09 -4.73
CA ARG A 63 -0.92 2.85 -5.57
C ARG A 63 0.36 2.91 -4.75
N LEU A 64 0.51 3.89 -3.85
CA LEU A 64 1.65 3.99 -2.95
C LEU A 64 1.70 2.81 -1.97
N TRP A 65 0.55 2.39 -1.43
CA TRP A 65 0.48 1.25 -0.54
C TRP A 65 0.83 -0.06 -1.25
N ALA A 66 0.27 -0.30 -2.44
CA ALA A 66 0.61 -1.47 -3.25
C ALA A 66 2.11 -1.50 -3.61
N LEU A 67 2.72 -0.34 -3.87
CA LEU A 67 4.14 -0.25 -4.18
C LEU A 67 5.03 -0.47 -2.96
N SER A 68 4.68 0.08 -1.80
CA SER A 68 5.50 0.00 -0.59
C SER A 68 5.33 -1.33 0.16
N ALA A 69 4.12 -1.87 0.19
CA ALA A 69 3.75 -2.99 1.03
C ALA A 69 2.77 -3.98 0.35
N GLY A 70 2.68 -3.94 -0.98
CA GLY A 70 1.90 -4.92 -1.74
C GLY A 70 2.73 -6.14 -2.13
N THR A 71 2.10 -7.31 -2.20
CA THR A 71 2.73 -8.55 -2.68
C THR A 71 1.67 -9.49 -3.27
N PRO A 72 2.01 -10.33 -4.26
CA PRO A 72 1.10 -11.35 -4.75
C PRO A 72 0.69 -12.33 -3.65
N ASP A 73 -0.56 -12.78 -3.68
CA ASP A 73 -1.03 -13.90 -2.89
C ASP A 73 -0.69 -15.22 -3.62
N LEU A 74 -0.09 -16.18 -2.92
CA LEU A 74 0.29 -17.49 -3.47
C LEU A 74 -0.92 -18.30 -3.99
N ARG A 75 -2.14 -17.99 -3.51
CA ARG A 75 -3.39 -18.65 -3.93
C ARG A 75 -4.23 -17.82 -4.91
N GLY A 76 -3.60 -16.86 -5.55
CA GLY A 76 -4.27 -15.96 -6.50
C GLY A 76 -4.99 -14.80 -5.79
N GLY A 77 -4.45 -13.62 -5.98
CA GLY A 77 -4.91 -12.39 -5.34
C GLY A 77 -3.76 -11.44 -5.12
N HIS A 78 -4.01 -10.45 -4.26
CA HIS A 78 -3.00 -9.48 -3.87
C HIS A 78 -3.11 -9.19 -2.36
N LEU A 79 -1.98 -9.10 -1.69
CA LEU A 79 -1.88 -8.77 -0.29
C LEU A 79 -1.40 -7.34 -0.13
N LEU A 80 -2.01 -6.59 0.77
CA LEU A 80 -1.54 -5.30 1.26
C LEU A 80 -1.12 -5.49 2.71
N LEU A 81 0.17 -5.42 2.97
CA LEU A 81 0.72 -5.63 4.31
C LEU A 81 0.33 -4.48 5.24
N LEU A 82 0.11 -4.84 6.50
CA LEU A 82 -0.22 -3.94 7.59
C LEU A 82 0.97 -3.82 8.54
N ASP A 83 1.07 -2.70 9.25
CA ASP A 83 2.11 -2.51 10.26
C ASP A 83 1.80 -3.36 11.50
N PRO A 84 2.64 -4.37 11.83
CA PRO A 84 2.43 -5.19 13.01
C PRO A 84 2.61 -4.41 14.33
N GLN A 85 3.32 -3.28 14.29
CA GLN A 85 3.54 -2.41 15.45
C GLN A 85 2.39 -1.43 15.71
N ALA A 86 1.42 -1.35 14.77
CA ALA A 86 0.28 -0.45 14.90
C ALA A 86 -1.06 -1.16 14.63
N PRO A 87 -1.42 -2.22 15.39
CA PRO A 87 -2.61 -3.05 15.11
C PRO A 87 -3.92 -2.28 15.21
N TRP A 88 -3.97 -1.19 15.97
CA TRP A 88 -5.14 -0.31 16.06
C TRP A 88 -5.46 0.44 14.76
N THR A 89 -4.51 0.54 13.82
CA THR A 89 -4.74 1.13 12.49
C THR A 89 -5.42 0.17 11.52
N HIS A 90 -5.42 -1.14 11.80
CA HIS A 90 -5.91 -2.16 10.88
C HIS A 90 -7.42 -2.05 10.62
N GLY A 91 -8.22 -1.83 11.65
CA GLY A 91 -9.67 -1.64 11.52
C GLY A 91 -10.05 -0.45 10.64
N PRO A 92 -9.54 0.75 10.91
CA PRO A 92 -9.73 1.92 10.04
C PRO A 92 -9.30 1.69 8.58
N LEU A 93 -8.18 0.98 8.33
CA LEU A 93 -7.73 0.65 6.97
C LEU A 93 -8.65 -0.34 6.26
N ILE A 94 -9.16 -1.36 6.96
CA ILE A 94 -10.18 -2.28 6.44
C ILE A 94 -11.43 -1.51 6.03
N ALA A 95 -11.92 -0.61 6.89
CA ALA A 95 -13.07 0.21 6.61
C ALA A 95 -12.85 1.13 5.39
N ALA A 96 -11.67 1.74 5.28
CA ALA A 96 -11.32 2.57 4.13
C ALA A 96 -11.26 1.76 2.82
N ALA A 97 -10.66 0.56 2.84
CA ALA A 97 -10.63 -0.34 1.68
C ALA A 97 -12.04 -0.78 1.27
N THR A 98 -12.90 -1.09 2.24
CA THR A 98 -14.30 -1.47 1.98
C THR A 98 -15.07 -0.33 1.32
N ARG A 99 -14.92 0.91 1.81
CA ARG A 99 -15.54 2.10 1.19
C ARG A 99 -15.05 2.35 -0.24
N ALA A 100 -13.78 2.02 -0.53
CA ALA A 100 -13.21 2.11 -1.89
C ALA A 100 -13.70 1.00 -2.84
N GLY A 101 -14.59 0.10 -2.40
CA GLY A 101 -15.08 -1.03 -3.17
C GLY A 101 -14.15 -2.25 -3.16
N LEU A 102 -13.24 -2.31 -2.20
CA LEU A 102 -12.25 -3.37 -2.04
C LEU A 102 -12.39 -4.06 -0.66
N PRO A 103 -13.56 -4.67 -0.34
CA PRO A 103 -13.74 -5.35 0.94
C PRO A 103 -12.73 -6.50 1.08
N PRO A 104 -11.73 -6.39 2.01
CA PRO A 104 -10.66 -7.36 2.11
C PRO A 104 -10.99 -8.47 3.11
N ALA A 105 -10.30 -9.61 3.01
CA ALA A 105 -10.13 -10.53 4.14
C ALA A 105 -8.88 -10.14 4.93
N ARG A 106 -8.97 -10.14 6.26
CA ARG A 106 -7.81 -9.94 7.14
C ARG A 106 -7.07 -11.26 7.28
N LEU A 107 -5.76 -11.23 7.16
CA LEU A 107 -4.87 -12.36 7.37
C LEU A 107 -3.97 -12.12 8.58
N ALA A 108 -3.73 -13.20 9.34
CA ALA A 108 -2.66 -13.26 10.32
C ALA A 108 -1.30 -13.52 9.66
N PRO A 109 -0.17 -13.25 10.33
CA PRO A 109 1.15 -13.61 9.84
C PRO A 109 1.24 -15.10 9.50
N GLY A 110 1.85 -15.43 8.35
CA GLY A 110 1.99 -16.79 7.85
C GLY A 110 0.82 -17.31 7.01
N GLU A 111 -0.37 -16.75 7.15
CA GLU A 111 -1.51 -17.13 6.32
C GLU A 111 -1.29 -16.70 4.87
N HIS A 112 -1.57 -17.59 3.92
CA HIS A 112 -1.38 -17.36 2.48
C HIS A 112 0.02 -16.86 2.08
N GLY A 113 1.04 -17.17 2.88
CA GLY A 113 2.41 -16.69 2.66
C GLY A 113 2.64 -15.23 3.04
N ALA A 114 1.71 -14.61 3.78
CA ALA A 114 1.88 -13.25 4.27
C ALA A 114 3.02 -13.18 5.30
N PRO A 115 4.04 -12.33 5.10
CA PRO A 115 5.16 -12.20 6.05
C PRO A 115 4.75 -11.50 7.36
N GLY A 116 3.59 -10.90 7.40
CA GLY A 116 3.00 -10.19 8.54
C GLY A 116 1.49 -10.06 8.40
N PRO A 117 0.82 -9.33 9.27
CA PRO A 117 -0.62 -9.07 9.14
C PRO A 117 -0.88 -8.39 7.78
N ALA A 118 -1.95 -8.80 7.10
CA ALA A 118 -2.24 -8.31 5.77
C ALA A 118 -3.74 -8.21 5.48
N LEU A 119 -4.07 -7.42 4.47
CA LEU A 119 -5.37 -7.38 3.83
C LEU A 119 -5.28 -8.16 2.51
N ARG A 120 -6.08 -9.20 2.39
CA ARG A 120 -6.15 -10.02 1.18
C ARG A 120 -7.27 -9.54 0.27
N LEU A 121 -6.90 -9.18 -0.94
CA LEU A 121 -7.82 -8.87 -2.03
C LEU A 121 -7.82 -10.03 -3.01
N HIS A 122 -8.97 -10.70 -3.17
CA HIS A 122 -9.10 -11.87 -4.04
C HIS A 122 -10.45 -11.87 -4.76
N GLY A 123 -10.54 -12.65 -5.83
CA GLY A 123 -11.70 -12.75 -6.71
C GLY A 123 -11.68 -11.69 -7.82
N ALA A 124 -12.18 -12.11 -8.99
CA ALA A 124 -12.05 -11.34 -10.24
C ALA A 124 -12.52 -9.88 -10.13
N ARG A 125 -13.70 -9.66 -9.52
CA ARG A 125 -14.28 -8.32 -9.39
C ARG A 125 -13.42 -7.37 -8.53
N ARG A 126 -12.91 -7.86 -7.38
CA ARG A 126 -12.06 -7.03 -6.50
C ARG A 126 -10.70 -6.77 -7.12
N LEU A 127 -10.11 -7.77 -7.79
CA LEU A 127 -8.84 -7.59 -8.49
C LEU A 127 -8.97 -6.64 -9.68
N ALA A 128 -10.07 -6.72 -10.44
CA ALA A 128 -10.35 -5.75 -11.50
C ALA A 128 -10.44 -4.33 -10.93
N ARG A 129 -11.17 -4.13 -9.82
CA ARG A 129 -11.27 -2.83 -9.14
C ARG A 129 -9.93 -2.36 -8.60
N LEU A 130 -9.12 -3.25 -8.02
CA LEU A 130 -7.78 -2.91 -7.55
C LEU A 130 -6.90 -2.41 -8.71
N VAL A 131 -6.86 -3.17 -9.82
CA VAL A 131 -6.07 -2.80 -11.02
C VAL A 131 -6.53 -1.46 -11.59
N GLU A 132 -7.84 -1.21 -11.66
CA GLU A 132 -8.39 0.08 -12.09
C GLU A 132 -7.87 1.24 -11.22
N LEU A 133 -7.90 1.08 -9.90
CA LEU A 133 -7.51 2.12 -8.97
C LEU A 133 -6.00 2.37 -8.94
N VAL A 134 -5.18 1.31 -8.94
CA VAL A 134 -3.72 1.47 -8.87
C VAL A 134 -3.08 1.78 -10.22
N GLY A 135 -3.77 1.48 -11.33
CA GLY A 135 -3.26 1.66 -12.68
C GLY A 135 -2.06 0.75 -13.03
N PRO A 136 -1.37 1.04 -14.14
CA PRO A 136 -0.26 0.22 -14.62
C PRO A 136 0.91 0.22 -13.64
N ALA A 137 1.70 -0.88 -13.67
CA ALA A 137 2.91 -1.00 -12.87
C ALA A 137 3.86 0.19 -13.13
N PRO A 138 4.44 0.79 -12.08
CA PRO A 138 5.48 1.79 -12.26
C PRO A 138 6.68 1.20 -12.99
N ARG A 139 7.37 2.03 -13.78
CA ARG A 139 8.65 1.64 -14.37
C ARG A 139 9.59 1.20 -13.26
N MET A 140 10.50 0.25 -13.55
CA MET A 140 11.48 -0.31 -12.61
C MET A 140 10.90 -1.26 -11.53
N THR A 141 9.58 -1.48 -11.48
CA THR A 141 8.99 -2.52 -10.63
C THR A 141 8.87 -3.83 -11.39
N ASN A 142 8.99 -4.96 -10.66
CA ASN A 142 8.71 -6.26 -11.25
C ASN A 142 7.20 -6.38 -11.54
N PRO A 143 6.79 -6.52 -12.82
CA PRO A 143 5.37 -6.61 -13.15
C PRO A 143 4.66 -7.80 -12.51
N THR A 144 5.39 -8.84 -12.10
CA THR A 144 4.81 -10.02 -11.45
C THR A 144 4.37 -9.72 -10.01
N GLU A 145 4.93 -8.70 -9.39
CA GLU A 145 4.62 -8.27 -8.03
C GLU A 145 3.53 -7.21 -7.98
N TRP A 146 3.13 -6.65 -9.13
CA TRP A 146 2.09 -5.65 -9.24
C TRP A 146 0.71 -6.31 -9.30
N PRO A 147 -0.35 -5.68 -8.76
CA PRO A 147 -1.71 -6.19 -8.86
C PRO A 147 -2.10 -6.50 -10.30
N ARG A 148 -2.63 -7.69 -10.53
CA ARG A 148 -3.06 -8.15 -11.87
C ARG A 148 -4.47 -8.68 -11.82
N HIS A 149 -5.17 -8.44 -12.89
CA HIS A 149 -6.42 -9.13 -13.18
C HIS A 149 -6.06 -10.48 -13.82
N HIS A 150 -6.32 -11.55 -13.11
CA HIS A 150 -6.32 -12.88 -13.75
C HIS A 150 -7.60 -13.00 -14.59
N GLY A 151 -7.62 -12.35 -15.74
CA GLY A 151 -8.64 -12.63 -16.75
C GLY A 151 -8.55 -14.11 -17.13
N ARG A 152 -9.67 -14.78 -17.14
CA ARG A 152 -9.81 -16.09 -17.79
C ARG A 152 -9.24 -15.92 -19.20
N PRO A 153 -8.30 -16.78 -19.67
CA PRO A 153 -7.86 -16.69 -21.05
C PRO A 153 -9.13 -16.71 -21.92
N ALA A 154 -9.22 -15.78 -22.86
CA ALA A 154 -10.27 -15.80 -23.86
C ALA A 154 -10.19 -17.17 -24.55
N ALA A 155 -11.28 -17.90 -24.49
CA ALA A 155 -11.44 -19.15 -25.22
C ALA A 155 -11.47 -18.89 -26.73
#